data_887c2705a425d2b82bcda40ee9d4884f
#
_entry.id   887c2705a425d2b82bcda40ee9d4884f
#
_cell.length_a   1.000
_cell.length_b   1.000
_cell.length_c   1.000
_cell.angle_alpha   90.00
_cell.angle_beta   90.00
_cell.angle_gamma   90.00
#
_symmetry.space_group_name_H-M   'P 1'
#
loop_
_entity.id
_entity.type
_entity.pdbx_description
1 polymer ?
#
loop_
_entity_poly.entity_id
_entity_poly.type
_entity_poly.pdbx_seq_one_letter_code
_entity_poly.pdbx_strand_id
1 'polypeptide(L)'
;MSGVNILIDEVTPLLQRCRTAAQAQKLALIGARDVAILVKDHLYGLEAQRHQYGRHFYRAAGDSVHTSAVPEGAAVSITQLGIRQRLLGGDIFPTNAGALTIPACPEAVGMKAADFPNQLQRKKVLDPKTGSLRWALVRRASTAIAFRRRMRTDGTVKTFVRPSEFRDEQVMFWLAGHVHQEPDPTVLPYEEQMTLHAVDAIKLRFERLALRQAYREGK
;
A
#
# COMPACT_ATOMS: atom_id res chain seq x y z
N MET A 1 -2.03 48.19 -0.53
CA MET A 1 -1.95 47.35 -1.75
C MET A 1 -0.49 47.20 -2.11
N SER A 2 0.14 46.08 -1.79
CA SER A 2 1.55 45.80 -2.09
C SER A 2 1.63 45.28 -3.51
N GLY A 3 2.08 46.13 -4.43
CA GLY A 3 2.37 45.73 -5.81
C GLY A 3 3.60 44.82 -5.83
N VAL A 4 3.47 43.64 -6.38
CA VAL A 4 4.62 42.78 -6.70
C VAL A 4 5.31 43.34 -7.92
N ASN A 5 6.48 43.95 -7.76
CA ASN A 5 7.34 44.39 -8.86
C ASN A 5 8.09 43.15 -9.39
N ILE A 6 7.67 42.64 -10.53
CA ILE A 6 8.41 41.61 -11.27
C ILE A 6 9.53 42.33 -12.03
N LEU A 7 10.77 42.22 -11.53
CA LEU A 7 11.95 42.88 -12.12
C LEU A 7 12.45 42.23 -13.43
N ILE A 8 12.19 40.95 -13.60
CA ILE A 8 12.50 40.18 -14.83
C ILE A 8 11.38 39.17 -15.04
N ASP A 9 10.57 39.32 -16.07
CA ASP A 9 9.51 38.38 -16.45
C ASP A 9 9.99 37.47 -17.57
N GLU A 10 10.69 36.39 -17.22
CA GLU A 10 11.07 35.35 -18.17
C GLU A 10 9.94 34.29 -18.35
N VAL A 11 8.94 34.31 -17.49
CA VAL A 11 7.86 33.32 -17.49
C VAL A 11 6.75 33.67 -18.46
N THR A 12 6.38 34.95 -18.56
CA THR A 12 5.32 35.41 -19.49
C THR A 12 5.60 35.10 -20.96
N PRO A 13 6.81 35.31 -21.53
CA PRO A 13 7.11 34.90 -22.90
C PRO A 13 7.03 33.38 -23.11
N LEU A 14 7.39 32.60 -22.10
CA LEU A 14 7.29 31.12 -22.11
C LEU A 14 5.85 30.66 -22.07
N LEU A 15 5.02 31.25 -21.23
CA LEU A 15 3.58 30.98 -21.17
C LEU A 15 2.85 31.41 -22.44
N GLN A 16 3.25 32.51 -23.06
CA GLN A 16 2.71 32.93 -24.36
C GLN A 16 3.03 31.93 -25.47
N ARG A 17 4.18 31.26 -25.43
CA ARG A 17 4.53 30.17 -26.35
C ARG A 17 3.70 28.89 -26.11
N CYS A 18 3.16 28.73 -24.92
CA CYS A 18 2.27 27.59 -24.58
C CYS A 18 0.80 27.84 -24.97
N ARG A 19 0.55 28.69 -25.96
CA ARG A 19 -0.78 29.17 -26.35
C ARG A 19 -1.77 28.11 -26.79
N THR A 20 -1.35 26.90 -27.11
CA THR A 20 -2.28 25.83 -27.51
C THR A 20 -2.60 24.93 -26.31
N ALA A 21 -3.86 24.57 -26.16
CA ALA A 21 -4.30 23.62 -25.12
C ALA A 21 -3.49 22.29 -25.13
N ALA A 22 -3.07 21.87 -26.34
CA ALA A 22 -2.23 20.68 -26.51
C ALA A 22 -0.81 20.86 -25.94
N GLN A 23 -0.25 22.05 -25.96
CA GLN A 23 1.07 22.35 -25.37
C GLN A 23 0.97 22.41 -23.84
N ALA A 24 -0.06 23.07 -23.31
CA ALA A 24 -0.34 23.11 -21.88
C ALA A 24 -0.53 21.70 -21.31
N GLN A 25 -1.29 20.85 -21.99
CA GLN A 25 -1.51 19.45 -21.60
C GLN A 25 -0.20 18.63 -21.62
N LYS A 26 0.69 18.85 -22.61
CA LYS A 26 2.00 18.19 -22.65
C LYS A 26 2.87 18.59 -21.45
N LEU A 27 2.84 19.86 -21.05
CA LEU A 27 3.58 20.33 -19.86
C LEU A 27 3.00 19.76 -18.57
N ALA A 28 1.68 19.77 -18.44
CA ALA A 28 1.01 19.14 -17.31
C ALA A 28 1.36 17.64 -17.16
N LEU A 29 1.45 16.91 -18.29
CA LEU A 29 1.88 15.51 -18.28
C LEU A 29 3.35 15.34 -17.85
N ILE A 30 4.23 16.29 -18.15
CA ILE A 30 5.62 16.26 -17.70
C ILE A 30 5.67 16.40 -16.17
N GLY A 31 5.00 17.42 -15.63
CA GLY A 31 4.90 17.60 -14.18
C GLY A 31 4.25 16.40 -13.48
N ALA A 32 3.16 15.87 -14.03
CA ALA A 32 2.48 14.71 -13.48
C ALA A 32 3.36 13.46 -13.46
N ARG A 33 4.20 13.25 -14.49
CA ARG A 33 5.14 12.13 -14.52
C ARG A 33 6.19 12.22 -13.41
N ASP A 34 6.69 13.40 -13.15
CA ASP A 34 7.67 13.63 -12.11
C ASP A 34 7.05 13.44 -10.72
N VAL A 35 5.84 13.96 -10.51
CA VAL A 35 5.05 13.67 -9.30
C VAL A 35 4.76 12.18 -9.14
N ALA A 36 4.46 11.48 -10.23
CA ALA A 36 4.23 10.03 -10.16
C ALA A 36 5.48 9.26 -9.72
N ILE A 37 6.66 9.69 -10.16
CA ILE A 37 7.94 9.13 -9.70
C ILE A 37 8.13 9.40 -8.21
N LEU A 38 7.94 10.64 -7.75
CA LEU A 38 8.02 11.01 -6.34
C LEU A 38 7.08 10.15 -5.46
N VAL A 39 5.80 10.02 -5.87
CA VAL A 39 4.81 9.22 -5.16
C VAL A 39 5.22 7.74 -5.11
N LYS A 40 5.73 7.22 -6.22
CA LYS A 40 6.19 5.83 -6.33
C LYS A 40 7.37 5.55 -5.39
N ASP A 41 8.37 6.43 -5.40
CA ASP A 41 9.56 6.31 -4.56
C ASP A 41 9.20 6.44 -3.08
N HIS A 42 8.28 7.33 -2.74
CA HIS A 42 7.74 7.47 -1.39
C HIS A 42 7.06 6.18 -0.91
N LEU A 43 6.18 5.59 -1.74
CA LEU A 43 5.50 4.34 -1.42
C LEU A 43 6.48 3.16 -1.27
N TYR A 44 7.52 3.09 -2.10
CA TYR A 44 8.58 2.09 -1.95
C TYR A 44 9.39 2.31 -0.67
N GLY A 45 9.64 3.57 -0.30
CA GLY A 45 10.27 3.90 0.98
C GLY A 45 9.41 3.47 2.17
N LEU A 46 8.09 3.68 2.12
CA LEU A 46 7.17 3.19 3.15
C LEU A 46 7.14 1.66 3.23
N GLU A 47 7.22 0.97 2.10
CA GLU A 47 7.32 -0.49 2.07
C GLU A 47 8.56 -0.98 2.81
N ALA A 48 9.72 -0.36 2.58
CA ALA A 48 10.96 -0.72 3.26
C ALA A 48 10.90 -0.47 4.78
N GLN A 49 10.22 0.60 5.21
CA GLN A 49 10.11 0.97 6.62
C GLN A 49 9.03 0.20 7.38
N ARG A 50 7.91 -0.10 6.72
CA ARG A 50 6.69 -0.62 7.36
C ARG A 50 6.34 -2.05 6.94
N HIS A 51 7.20 -2.69 6.15
CA HIS A 51 6.99 -4.07 5.75
C HIS A 51 7.04 -4.98 6.97
N GLN A 52 5.89 -5.41 7.44
CA GLN A 52 5.83 -6.26 8.63
C GLN A 52 5.56 -7.73 8.32
N TYR A 53 4.83 -8.07 7.25
CA TYR A 53 4.37 -9.45 7.04
C TYR A 53 3.92 -9.71 5.60
N GLY A 54 4.77 -10.25 4.76
CA GLY A 54 4.46 -11.02 3.54
C GLY A 54 3.59 -10.42 2.43
N ARG A 55 2.94 -9.28 2.65
CA ARG A 55 2.17 -8.56 1.64
C ARG A 55 2.82 -7.21 1.37
N HIS A 56 3.27 -7.04 0.14
CA HIS A 56 3.89 -5.80 -0.34
C HIS A 56 2.82 -4.76 -0.70
N PHE A 57 2.07 -4.28 0.31
CA PHE A 57 0.94 -3.36 0.09
C PHE A 57 1.38 -2.04 -0.54
N TYR A 58 2.38 -1.39 0.04
CA TYR A 58 2.87 -0.11 -0.47
C TYR A 58 3.62 -0.27 -1.79
N ARG A 59 4.34 -1.39 -1.98
CA ARG A 59 4.96 -1.72 -3.25
C ARG A 59 3.91 -1.90 -4.34
N ALA A 60 2.85 -2.67 -4.09
CA ALA A 60 1.75 -2.82 -5.03
C ALA A 60 1.04 -1.49 -5.33
N ALA A 61 0.94 -0.58 -4.32
CA ALA A 61 0.43 0.77 -4.53
C ALA A 61 1.36 1.58 -5.44
N GLY A 62 2.67 1.55 -5.21
CA GLY A 62 3.68 2.19 -6.06
C GLY A 62 3.64 1.66 -7.49
N ASP A 63 3.52 0.35 -7.68
CA ASP A 63 3.41 -0.28 -9.00
C ASP A 63 2.12 0.12 -9.73
N SER A 64 1.06 0.49 -9.01
CA SER A 64 -0.23 0.92 -9.55
C SER A 64 -0.31 2.42 -9.85
N VAL A 65 0.75 3.19 -9.59
CA VAL A 65 0.79 4.63 -9.91
C VAL A 65 0.89 4.82 -11.42
N HIS A 66 -0.02 5.58 -11.97
CA HIS A 66 -0.02 5.94 -13.39
C HIS A 66 -0.44 7.38 -13.61
N THR A 67 -0.08 7.92 -14.78
CA THR A 67 -0.42 9.27 -15.20
C THR A 67 -1.36 9.21 -16.40
N SER A 68 -2.34 10.10 -16.43
CA SER A 68 -3.27 10.25 -17.54
C SER A 68 -3.46 11.71 -17.90
N ALA A 69 -3.70 11.98 -19.19
CA ALA A 69 -4.15 13.27 -19.64
C ALA A 69 -5.63 13.45 -19.28
N VAL A 70 -5.98 14.63 -18.78
CA VAL A 70 -7.36 15.06 -18.53
C VAL A 70 -7.61 16.37 -19.28
N PRO A 71 -8.87 16.75 -19.55
CA PRO A 71 -9.16 17.97 -20.33
C PRO A 71 -8.48 19.23 -19.80
N GLU A 72 -8.36 19.34 -18.47
CA GLU A 72 -7.79 20.51 -17.78
C GLU A 72 -6.32 20.35 -17.39
N GLY A 73 -5.63 19.29 -17.86
CA GLY A 73 -4.24 19.06 -17.50
C GLY A 73 -3.80 17.60 -17.50
N ALA A 74 -3.32 17.12 -16.35
CA ALA A 74 -2.92 15.74 -16.14
C ALA A 74 -3.26 15.28 -14.73
N ALA A 75 -3.54 14.00 -14.58
CA ALA A 75 -3.83 13.37 -13.29
C ALA A 75 -2.79 12.29 -12.98
N VAL A 76 -2.43 12.17 -11.71
CA VAL A 76 -1.70 11.03 -11.15
C VAL A 76 -2.71 10.19 -10.35
N SER A 77 -2.80 8.92 -10.65
CA SER A 77 -3.77 8.00 -10.05
C SER A 77 -3.08 6.78 -9.46
N ILE A 78 -3.61 6.28 -8.37
CA ILE A 78 -3.19 5.04 -7.70
C ILE A 78 -4.41 4.11 -7.69
N THR A 79 -4.30 2.96 -8.35
CA THR A 79 -5.43 2.03 -8.48
C THR A 79 -5.44 0.93 -7.42
N GLN A 80 -4.39 0.85 -6.58
CA GLN A 80 -4.33 -0.13 -5.49
C GLN A 80 -5.49 0.06 -4.51
N LEU A 81 -6.25 -1.03 -4.30
CA LEU A 81 -7.34 -1.04 -3.33
C LEU A 81 -6.81 -0.83 -1.91
N GLY A 82 -7.51 0.01 -1.15
CA GLY A 82 -7.18 0.27 0.25
C GLY A 82 -6.25 1.46 0.49
N ILE A 83 -5.55 2.00 -0.53
CA ILE A 83 -4.68 3.16 -0.33
C ILE A 83 -5.48 4.40 0.10
N ARG A 84 -6.64 4.62 -0.52
CA ARG A 84 -7.56 5.70 -0.15
C ARG A 84 -8.06 5.55 1.29
N GLN A 85 -8.43 4.32 1.68
CA GLN A 85 -8.87 4.02 3.05
C GLN A 85 -7.73 4.28 4.05
N ARG A 86 -6.50 3.95 3.69
CA ARG A 86 -5.33 4.20 4.54
C ARG A 86 -5.10 5.70 4.73
N LEU A 87 -5.20 6.48 3.66
CA LEU A 87 -5.00 7.93 3.69
C LEU A 87 -6.09 8.66 4.48
N LEU A 88 -7.35 8.35 4.20
CA LEU A 88 -8.50 9.08 4.75
C LEU A 88 -9.03 8.50 6.06
N GLY A 89 -8.66 7.25 6.38
CA GLY A 89 -9.23 6.54 7.51
C GLY A 89 -10.71 6.20 7.33
N GLY A 90 -11.36 5.92 8.45
CA GLY A 90 -12.81 5.65 8.53
C GLY A 90 -13.13 4.19 8.82
N ASP A 91 -14.41 3.88 8.83
CA ASP A 91 -14.92 2.57 9.18
C ASP A 91 -14.87 1.60 8.00
N ILE A 92 -14.40 0.40 8.27
CA ILE A 92 -14.34 -0.71 7.32
C ILE A 92 -15.39 -1.73 7.74
N PHE A 93 -16.35 -2.00 6.85
CA PHE A 93 -17.41 -2.99 7.05
C PHE A 93 -17.17 -4.22 6.15
N PRO A 94 -17.63 -5.41 6.57
CA PRO A 94 -17.59 -6.58 5.70
C PRO A 94 -18.57 -6.39 4.53
N THR A 95 -18.12 -6.67 3.30
CA THR A 95 -18.94 -6.51 2.10
C THR A 95 -19.64 -7.82 1.72
N ASN A 96 -18.92 -8.95 1.76
CA ASN A 96 -19.40 -10.25 1.29
C ASN A 96 -19.43 -11.33 2.40
N ALA A 97 -19.22 -10.93 3.64
CA ALA A 97 -19.17 -11.83 4.78
C ALA A 97 -19.88 -11.23 5.99
N GLY A 98 -20.31 -12.04 6.93
CA GLY A 98 -20.97 -11.57 8.15
C GLY A 98 -20.02 -10.90 9.15
N ALA A 99 -18.71 -10.94 8.95
CA ALA A 99 -17.70 -10.31 9.79
C ALA A 99 -16.36 -10.14 9.06
N LEU A 100 -15.59 -9.15 9.48
CA LEU A 100 -14.19 -8.98 9.09
C LEU A 100 -13.32 -9.98 9.84
N THR A 101 -12.34 -10.56 9.15
CA THR A 101 -11.33 -11.44 9.75
C THR A 101 -10.05 -10.68 10.02
N ILE A 102 -9.72 -10.48 11.29
CA ILE A 102 -8.51 -9.78 11.74
C ILE A 102 -7.48 -10.84 12.15
N PRO A 103 -6.29 -10.92 11.53
CA PRO A 103 -5.27 -11.87 11.92
C PRO A 103 -4.89 -11.73 13.39
N ALA A 104 -4.86 -12.85 14.12
CA ALA A 104 -4.54 -12.90 15.54
C ALA A 104 -3.15 -13.48 15.82
N CYS A 105 -2.56 -14.15 14.84
CA CYS A 105 -1.23 -14.76 14.95
C CYS A 105 -0.42 -14.50 13.67
N PRO A 106 0.92 -14.60 13.75
CA PRO A 106 1.80 -14.36 12.59
C PRO A 106 1.48 -15.23 11.36
N GLU A 107 1.06 -16.49 11.60
CA GLU A 107 0.70 -17.44 10.53
C GLU A 107 -0.55 -17.01 9.73
N ALA A 108 -1.44 -16.25 10.36
CA ALA A 108 -2.67 -15.75 9.72
C ALA A 108 -2.48 -14.43 8.99
N VAL A 109 -1.35 -13.75 9.23
CA VAL A 109 -1.07 -12.46 8.59
C VAL A 109 -0.85 -12.66 7.10
N GLY A 110 -1.58 -11.90 6.31
CA GLY A 110 -1.50 -12.02 4.85
C GLY A 110 -2.37 -13.13 4.25
N MET A 111 -2.94 -14.02 5.08
CA MET A 111 -3.80 -15.13 4.65
C MET A 111 -5.28 -14.76 4.80
N LYS A 112 -6.13 -15.37 3.99
CA LYS A 112 -7.58 -15.30 4.16
C LYS A 112 -8.08 -16.50 4.96
N ALA A 113 -9.19 -16.37 5.66
CA ALA A 113 -9.80 -17.52 6.36
C ALA A 113 -10.11 -18.70 5.40
N ALA A 114 -10.40 -18.41 4.13
CA ALA A 114 -10.62 -19.40 3.10
C ALA A 114 -9.37 -20.24 2.74
N ASP A 115 -8.17 -19.73 3.03
CA ASP A 115 -6.90 -20.42 2.77
C ASP A 115 -6.66 -21.58 3.79
N PHE A 116 -7.54 -21.68 4.80
CA PHE A 116 -7.50 -22.74 5.82
C PHE A 116 -8.76 -23.64 5.74
N PRO A 117 -8.98 -24.36 4.63
CA PRO A 117 -10.18 -25.16 4.45
C PRO A 117 -10.31 -26.23 5.54
N ASN A 118 -11.48 -26.30 6.18
CA ASN A 118 -11.82 -27.26 7.25
C ASN A 118 -10.91 -27.25 8.51
N GLN A 119 -9.99 -26.29 8.62
CA GLN A 119 -9.09 -26.18 9.78
C GLN A 119 -9.60 -25.20 10.83
N LEU A 120 -10.50 -24.31 10.47
CA LEU A 120 -11.00 -23.27 11.36
C LEU A 120 -12.38 -23.60 11.91
N GLN A 121 -12.56 -23.28 13.19
CA GLN A 121 -13.84 -23.39 13.89
C GLN A 121 -14.19 -22.03 14.50
N ARG A 122 -15.45 -21.61 14.35
CA ARG A 122 -15.94 -20.37 14.97
C ARG A 122 -16.23 -20.63 16.44
N LYS A 123 -15.58 -19.91 17.34
CA LYS A 123 -15.76 -19.98 18.80
C LYS A 123 -15.77 -18.61 19.45
N LYS A 124 -16.39 -18.49 20.64
CA LYS A 124 -16.19 -17.34 21.52
C LYS A 124 -14.96 -17.61 22.37
N VAL A 125 -14.01 -16.69 22.33
CA VAL A 125 -12.73 -16.79 23.06
C VAL A 125 -12.53 -15.50 23.84
N LEU A 126 -11.95 -15.61 25.02
CA LEU A 126 -11.55 -14.45 25.82
C LEU A 126 -10.38 -13.76 25.13
N ASP A 127 -10.55 -12.48 24.80
CA ASP A 127 -9.47 -11.68 24.25
C ASP A 127 -8.51 -11.27 25.39
N PRO A 128 -7.26 -11.72 25.38
CA PRO A 128 -6.31 -11.44 26.45
C PRO A 128 -5.97 -9.96 26.62
N LYS A 129 -6.20 -9.15 25.57
CA LYS A 129 -5.93 -7.70 25.61
C LYS A 129 -7.06 -6.91 26.24
N THR A 130 -8.31 -7.30 25.97
CA THR A 130 -9.49 -6.54 26.40
C THR A 130 -10.24 -7.20 27.56
N GLY A 131 -9.95 -8.46 27.89
CA GLY A 131 -10.68 -9.24 28.87
C GLY A 131 -12.13 -9.58 28.48
N SER A 132 -12.52 -9.35 27.23
CA SER A 132 -13.87 -9.53 26.72
C SER A 132 -14.01 -10.80 25.87
N LEU A 133 -15.20 -11.42 25.89
CA LEU A 133 -15.50 -12.55 25.01
C LEU A 133 -15.77 -12.02 23.59
N ARG A 134 -14.94 -12.47 22.64
CA ARG A 134 -15.06 -12.13 21.22
C ARG A 134 -15.20 -13.37 20.36
N TRP A 135 -15.87 -13.24 19.23
CA TRP A 135 -15.89 -14.29 18.24
C TRP A 135 -14.54 -14.39 17.53
N ALA A 136 -14.06 -15.62 17.38
CA ALA A 136 -12.80 -15.90 16.71
C ALA A 136 -12.94 -17.13 15.80
N LEU A 137 -12.06 -17.22 14.82
CA LEU A 137 -11.77 -18.43 14.06
C LEU A 137 -10.54 -19.09 14.69
N VAL A 138 -10.74 -20.25 15.26
CA VAL A 138 -9.74 -21.02 16.00
C VAL A 138 -9.33 -22.20 15.15
N ARG A 139 -8.03 -22.46 15.03
CA ARG A 139 -7.54 -23.68 14.41
C ARG A 139 -7.90 -24.86 15.28
N ARG A 140 -8.53 -25.87 14.70
CA ARG A 140 -8.72 -27.14 15.37
C ARG A 140 -7.35 -27.71 15.71
N ALA A 141 -7.17 -28.15 16.96
CA ALA A 141 -6.01 -28.93 17.31
C ALA A 141 -5.94 -30.13 16.35
N SER A 142 -4.91 -30.15 15.53
CA SER A 142 -4.70 -31.26 14.61
C SER A 142 -4.49 -32.50 15.49
N THR A 143 -5.37 -33.48 15.40
CA THR A 143 -5.15 -34.82 15.87
C THR A 143 -4.13 -35.56 15.00
N ALA A 144 -3.21 -34.83 14.40
CA ALA A 144 -2.07 -35.42 13.71
C ALA A 144 -1.19 -36.08 14.75
N ILE A 145 -1.45 -37.35 14.94
CA ILE A 145 -0.60 -38.25 15.70
C ILE A 145 0.74 -38.26 14.96
N ALA A 146 1.69 -37.50 15.48
CA ALA A 146 3.05 -37.56 14.97
C ALA A 146 3.68 -38.88 15.37
N PHE A 147 3.60 -39.83 14.47
CA PHE A 147 4.28 -41.10 14.63
C PHE A 147 5.79 -40.90 14.45
N ARG A 148 6.55 -40.93 15.56
CA ARG A 148 7.99 -41.02 15.50
C ARG A 148 8.40 -42.49 15.50
N ARG A 149 8.85 -42.99 14.37
CA ARG A 149 9.47 -44.31 14.28
C ARG A 149 10.88 -44.25 14.87
N ARG A 150 11.12 -44.95 15.93
CA ARG A 150 12.46 -45.15 16.49
C ARG A 150 12.86 -46.61 16.29
N MET A 151 13.93 -46.83 15.56
CA MET A 151 14.53 -48.16 15.45
C MET A 151 15.17 -48.52 16.79
N ARG A 152 14.85 -49.70 17.29
CA ARG A 152 15.57 -50.30 18.42
C ARG A 152 16.86 -50.94 17.96
N THR A 153 17.79 -51.15 18.89
CA THR A 153 19.05 -51.87 18.67
C THR A 153 18.84 -53.32 18.22
N ASP A 154 17.65 -53.89 18.43
CA ASP A 154 17.22 -55.21 18.00
C ASP A 154 16.58 -55.26 16.59
N GLY A 155 16.61 -54.16 15.85
CA GLY A 155 16.00 -54.03 14.53
C GLY A 155 14.48 -53.87 14.51
N THR A 156 13.78 -53.90 15.68
CA THR A 156 12.36 -53.72 15.73
C THR A 156 12.00 -52.20 15.76
N VAL A 157 10.91 -51.86 15.08
CA VAL A 157 10.42 -50.47 15.03
C VAL A 157 9.38 -50.26 16.11
N LYS A 158 9.71 -49.49 17.13
CA LYS A 158 8.74 -49.03 18.13
C LYS A 158 8.13 -47.70 17.70
N THR A 159 6.84 -47.72 17.42
CA THR A 159 6.08 -46.52 17.11
C THR A 159 5.65 -45.87 18.42
N PHE A 160 6.20 -44.71 18.74
CA PHE A 160 5.75 -43.92 19.88
C PHE A 160 4.75 -42.91 19.35
N VAL A 161 3.53 -42.97 19.89
CA VAL A 161 2.59 -41.88 19.84
C VAL A 161 3.08 -40.88 20.89
N ARG A 162 3.79 -39.81 20.47
CA ARG A 162 3.83 -38.64 21.32
C ARG A 162 2.46 -37.99 21.20
N PRO A 163 1.73 -37.74 22.31
CA PRO A 163 0.74 -36.69 22.28
C PRO A 163 1.52 -35.48 21.77
N SER A 164 1.23 -34.99 20.54
CA SER A 164 1.68 -33.68 20.16
C SER A 164 1.27 -32.80 21.32
N GLU A 165 2.23 -32.04 21.89
CA GLU A 165 1.88 -31.05 22.88
C GLU A 165 0.66 -30.36 22.28
N PHE A 166 -0.50 -30.56 22.92
CA PHE A 166 -1.74 -29.93 22.53
C PHE A 166 -1.43 -28.45 22.65
N ARG A 167 -0.98 -27.85 21.57
CA ARG A 167 -1.01 -26.39 21.49
C ARG A 167 -2.47 -26.07 21.66
N ASP A 168 -2.77 -25.44 22.79
CA ASP A 168 -4.07 -24.90 23.09
C ASP A 168 -4.64 -24.28 21.83
N GLU A 169 -5.92 -24.46 21.59
CA GLU A 169 -6.63 -23.97 20.40
C GLU A 169 -6.13 -22.58 20.03
N GLN A 170 -5.44 -22.49 18.89
CA GLN A 170 -4.82 -21.24 18.47
C GLN A 170 -5.84 -20.36 17.78
N VAL A 171 -6.04 -19.15 18.29
CA VAL A 171 -6.83 -18.14 17.60
C VAL A 171 -6.08 -17.69 16.36
N MET A 172 -6.67 -17.94 15.20
CA MET A 172 -6.12 -17.53 13.90
C MET A 172 -6.62 -16.16 13.50
N PHE A 173 -7.93 -15.93 13.66
CA PHE A 173 -8.54 -14.65 13.29
C PHE A 173 -9.57 -14.23 14.35
N TRP A 174 -9.55 -12.96 14.70
CA TRP A 174 -10.67 -12.31 15.39
C TRP A 174 -11.75 -11.94 14.38
N LEU A 175 -13.01 -12.05 14.80
CA LEU A 175 -14.16 -11.62 13.99
C LEU A 175 -14.68 -10.27 14.52
N ALA A 176 -14.76 -9.29 13.64
CA ALA A 176 -15.28 -7.97 13.97
C ALA A 176 -16.40 -7.57 12.98
N GLY A 177 -17.45 -6.92 13.49
CA GLY A 177 -18.52 -6.37 12.65
C GLY A 177 -18.07 -5.16 11.84
N HIS A 178 -17.15 -4.38 12.39
CA HIS A 178 -16.48 -3.27 11.72
C HIS A 178 -15.11 -3.04 12.35
N VAL A 179 -14.25 -2.31 11.66
CA VAL A 179 -12.95 -1.85 12.17
C VAL A 179 -12.82 -0.38 11.81
N HIS A 180 -12.54 0.45 12.79
CA HIS A 180 -12.16 1.84 12.54
C HIS A 180 -10.67 1.90 12.22
N GLN A 181 -10.32 2.61 11.15
CA GLN A 181 -8.94 2.88 10.77
C GLN A 181 -8.69 4.37 10.88
N GLU A 182 -7.71 4.75 11.66
CA GLU A 182 -7.24 6.13 11.74
C GLU A 182 -6.64 6.58 10.40
N PRO A 183 -6.85 7.84 9.99
CA PRO A 183 -6.23 8.40 8.81
C PRO A 183 -4.71 8.45 8.96
N ASP A 184 -4.00 8.11 7.91
CA ASP A 184 -2.54 8.17 7.85
C ASP A 184 -2.11 9.14 6.73
N PRO A 185 -1.92 10.44 7.03
CA PRO A 185 -1.54 11.43 6.04
C PRO A 185 -0.14 11.19 5.47
N THR A 186 0.68 10.37 6.13
CA THR A 186 2.05 10.07 5.67
C THR A 186 2.10 9.02 4.55
N VAL A 187 0.95 8.51 4.12
CA VAL A 187 0.85 7.54 3.01
C VAL A 187 1.23 8.17 1.66
N LEU A 188 1.01 9.46 1.51
CA LEU A 188 1.40 10.21 0.32
C LEU A 188 2.42 11.30 0.70
N PRO A 189 3.27 11.74 -0.25
CA PRO A 189 4.09 12.92 -0.06
C PRO A 189 3.22 14.14 0.22
N TYR A 190 3.76 15.12 0.94
CA TYR A 190 3.06 16.38 1.16
C TYR A 190 2.78 17.12 -0.15
N GLU A 191 1.65 17.81 -0.22
CA GLU A 191 1.21 18.53 -1.42
C GLU A 191 2.26 19.55 -1.91
N GLU A 192 2.90 20.24 -0.99
CA GLU A 192 3.98 21.18 -1.30
C GLU A 192 5.15 20.51 -2.03
N GLN A 193 5.56 19.31 -1.58
CA GLN A 193 6.62 18.54 -2.23
C GLN A 193 6.20 18.13 -3.66
N MET A 194 4.98 17.65 -3.83
CA MET A 194 4.45 17.27 -5.14
C MET A 194 4.40 18.46 -6.09
N THR A 195 3.98 19.64 -5.59
CA THR A 195 3.93 20.88 -6.36
C THR A 195 5.31 21.33 -6.78
N LEU A 196 6.29 21.36 -5.88
CA LEU A 196 7.67 21.72 -6.20
C LEU A 196 8.26 20.79 -7.27
N HIS A 197 8.10 19.49 -7.12
CA HIS A 197 8.58 18.52 -8.12
C HIS A 197 7.94 18.75 -9.50
N ALA A 198 6.64 19.00 -9.56
CA ALA A 198 5.97 19.30 -10.82
C ALA A 198 6.53 20.55 -11.49
N VAL A 199 6.71 21.63 -10.71
CA VAL A 199 7.23 22.91 -11.20
C VAL A 199 8.67 22.76 -11.71
N ASP A 200 9.52 22.08 -10.96
CA ASP A 200 10.93 21.89 -11.32
C ASP A 200 11.09 21.02 -12.57
N ALA A 201 10.27 19.97 -12.73
CA ALA A 201 10.24 19.17 -13.95
C ALA A 201 9.85 20.00 -15.18
N ILE A 202 8.87 20.90 -15.03
CA ILE A 202 8.44 21.80 -16.10
C ILE A 202 9.53 22.80 -16.43
N LYS A 203 10.17 23.45 -15.44
CA LYS A 203 11.29 24.38 -15.64
C LYS A 203 12.45 23.71 -16.37
N LEU A 204 12.89 22.55 -15.92
CA LEU A 204 13.96 21.79 -16.54
C LEU A 204 13.64 21.44 -18.01
N ARG A 205 12.37 21.18 -18.32
CA ARG A 205 11.94 20.94 -19.70
C ARG A 205 12.07 22.19 -20.56
N PHE A 206 11.71 23.35 -20.04
CA PHE A 206 11.87 24.62 -20.76
C PHE A 206 13.34 24.94 -21.01
N GLU A 207 14.20 24.82 -20.03
CA GLU A 207 15.65 25.03 -20.17
C GLU A 207 16.24 24.15 -21.28
N ARG A 208 15.89 22.86 -21.29
CA ARG A 208 16.32 21.93 -22.34
C ARG A 208 15.82 22.34 -23.74
N LEU A 209 14.62 22.88 -23.84
CA LEU A 209 14.07 23.35 -25.09
C LEU A 209 14.78 24.62 -25.55
N ALA A 210 15.06 25.57 -24.67
CA ALA A 210 15.79 26.78 -24.96
C ALA A 210 17.22 26.47 -25.44
N LEU A 211 17.94 25.57 -24.76
CA LEU A 211 19.27 25.14 -25.18
C LEU A 211 19.27 24.49 -26.58
N ARG A 212 18.27 23.67 -26.88
CA ARG A 212 18.13 23.04 -28.20
C ARG A 212 17.85 24.08 -29.31
N GLN A 213 17.08 25.09 -28.99
CA GLN A 213 16.80 26.16 -29.92
C GLN A 213 18.05 27.00 -30.20
N ALA A 214 18.77 27.42 -29.16
CA ALA A 214 20.01 28.17 -29.30
C ALA A 214 21.07 27.40 -30.12
N TYR A 215 21.17 26.08 -29.91
CA TYR A 215 22.05 25.22 -30.70
C TYR A 215 21.67 25.15 -32.20
N ARG A 216 20.38 25.22 -32.52
CA ARG A 216 19.90 25.23 -33.92
C ARG A 216 20.11 26.55 -34.62
N GLU A 217 20.00 27.68 -33.91
CA GLU A 217 20.14 29.01 -34.41
C GLU A 217 21.62 29.44 -34.54
N GLY A 218 22.53 28.79 -33.81
CA GLY A 218 23.98 29.02 -33.89
C GLY A 218 24.70 28.16 -34.94
N LYS A 219 23.95 27.37 -35.75
CA LYS A 219 24.44 26.68 -36.94
C LYS A 219 23.85 27.32 -38.20
#